data_60a9df9c76570bc28b0e81cdc03af1c7
#
_entry.id   60a9df9c76570bc28b0e81cdc03af1c7
#
_cell.length_a   1.000
_cell.length_b   1.000
_cell.length_c   1.000
_cell.angle_alpha   90.00
_cell.angle_beta   90.00
_cell.angle_gamma   90.00
#
_symmetry.space_group_name_H-M   'P 1'
#
loop_
_entity.id
_entity.type
_entity.pdbx_description
1 polymer ?
#
loop_
_entity_poly.entity_id
_entity_poly.type
_entity_poly.pdbx_seq_one_letter_code
_entity_poly.pdbx_strand_id
1 'polypeptide(L)'
;MHGFRLVQGNVPYAEYVSCLDTVQMLMSPQASVMDLSIAAALFFASRGEGYVDGVPYKTDARILLSGLGADELLAGYARHRQAWRRGGYDALTKELQLDLDRIPTRNLGRDDRVLSSHNREVRYPYLARKVVAYLASLPVQAKAYFELDELGDKYLLRCLATHLGLTYAAQLPKRAIQFGTRSAKMDAAGAHAKGTAQAFAP
;
A
#
# COMPACT_ATOMS: atom_id res chain seq x y z
N MET A 1 19.10 8.33 -19.81
CA MET A 1 17.94 8.31 -18.88
C MET A 1 17.33 6.92 -19.00
N HIS A 2 17.33 6.14 -17.94
CA HIS A 2 16.51 4.93 -17.90
C HIS A 2 15.06 5.37 -17.73
N GLY A 3 14.29 5.28 -18.81
CA GLY A 3 12.90 5.72 -18.81
C GLY A 3 12.03 4.80 -17.97
N PHE A 4 11.25 5.35 -17.04
CA PHE A 4 10.15 4.64 -16.41
C PHE A 4 9.03 4.45 -17.44
N ARG A 5 8.37 3.28 -17.42
CA ARG A 5 7.18 3.00 -18.20
C ARG A 5 5.99 2.87 -17.26
N LEU A 6 4.95 3.65 -17.51
CA LEU A 6 3.68 3.50 -16.81
C LEU A 6 2.86 2.43 -17.52
N VAL A 7 2.70 1.27 -16.90
CA VAL A 7 1.82 0.21 -17.41
C VAL A 7 0.42 0.43 -16.84
N GLN A 8 -0.53 0.78 -17.70
CA GLN A 8 -1.92 1.00 -17.33
C GLN A 8 -2.70 -0.32 -17.45
N GLY A 9 -3.03 -0.93 -16.32
CA GLY A 9 -3.88 -2.12 -16.24
C GLY A 9 -5.35 -1.72 -16.07
N ASN A 10 -6.13 -1.83 -17.13
CA ASN A 10 -7.58 -1.63 -17.07
C ASN A 10 -8.27 -3.00 -16.98
N VAL A 11 -8.87 -3.30 -15.84
CA VAL A 11 -9.49 -4.58 -15.54
C VAL A 11 -11.02 -4.46 -15.67
N PRO A 12 -11.65 -5.13 -16.65
CA PRO A 12 -13.10 -5.20 -16.75
C PRO A 12 -13.74 -5.89 -15.54
N TYR A 13 -14.95 -5.50 -15.17
CA TYR A 13 -15.66 -6.09 -14.03
C TYR A 13 -15.83 -7.61 -14.17
N ALA A 14 -16.16 -8.10 -15.36
CA ALA A 14 -16.31 -9.53 -15.62
C ALA A 14 -15.00 -10.31 -15.35
N GLU A 15 -13.86 -9.74 -15.71
CA GLU A 15 -12.56 -10.32 -15.43
C GLU A 15 -12.25 -10.31 -13.93
N TYR A 16 -12.56 -9.21 -13.23
CA TYR A 16 -12.45 -9.14 -11.78
C TYR A 16 -13.26 -10.26 -11.12
N VAL A 17 -14.53 -10.43 -11.49
CA VAL A 17 -15.42 -11.46 -10.94
C VAL A 17 -14.87 -12.87 -11.20
N SER A 18 -14.34 -13.15 -12.38
CA SER A 18 -13.77 -14.47 -12.71
C SER A 18 -12.53 -14.83 -11.88
N CYS A 19 -11.86 -13.85 -11.29
CA CYS A 19 -10.67 -14.06 -10.46
C CYS A 19 -10.96 -14.02 -8.95
N LEU A 20 -12.20 -13.74 -8.53
CA LEU A 20 -12.54 -13.52 -7.12
C LEU A 20 -12.13 -14.68 -6.22
N ASP A 21 -12.48 -15.91 -6.56
CA ASP A 21 -12.16 -17.09 -5.75
C ASP A 21 -10.64 -17.24 -5.57
N THR A 22 -9.88 -17.01 -6.62
CA THR A 22 -8.41 -17.06 -6.57
C THR A 22 -7.86 -15.97 -5.64
N VAL A 23 -8.36 -14.74 -5.75
CA VAL A 23 -7.92 -13.63 -4.89
C VAL A 23 -8.28 -13.88 -3.44
N GLN A 24 -9.48 -14.39 -3.16
CA GLN A 24 -9.94 -14.75 -1.82
C GLN A 24 -9.06 -15.83 -1.20
N MET A 25 -8.73 -16.87 -1.94
CA MET A 25 -7.83 -17.93 -1.49
C MET A 25 -6.43 -17.38 -1.17
N LEU A 26 -5.87 -16.54 -2.03
CA LEU A 26 -4.54 -15.95 -1.86
C LEU A 26 -4.47 -14.99 -0.65
N MET A 27 -5.54 -14.25 -0.37
CA MET A 27 -5.56 -13.31 0.75
C MET A 27 -5.87 -13.95 2.10
N SER A 28 -6.34 -15.19 2.15
CA SER A 28 -6.63 -15.89 3.40
C SER A 28 -5.43 -15.86 4.37
N PRO A 29 -5.64 -15.72 5.69
CA PRO A 29 -6.92 -15.71 6.43
C PRO A 29 -7.63 -14.34 6.46
N GLN A 30 -7.13 -13.33 5.76
CA GLN A 30 -7.81 -12.03 5.68
C GLN A 30 -9.10 -12.18 4.88
N ALA A 31 -10.21 -11.61 5.38
CA ALA A 31 -11.53 -11.79 4.77
C ALA A 31 -12.35 -10.48 4.70
N SER A 32 -11.74 -9.32 5.01
CA SER A 32 -12.47 -8.05 4.98
C SER A 32 -12.63 -7.51 3.55
N VAL A 33 -13.69 -6.71 3.34
CA VAL A 33 -13.92 -6.00 2.08
C VAL A 33 -12.72 -5.11 1.69
N MET A 34 -12.10 -4.49 2.69
CA MET A 34 -10.90 -3.69 2.47
C MET A 34 -9.73 -4.54 2.00
N ASP A 35 -9.48 -5.68 2.64
CA ASP A 35 -8.40 -6.58 2.26
C ASP A 35 -8.62 -7.15 0.85
N LEU A 36 -9.85 -7.52 0.50
CA LEU A 36 -10.20 -7.98 -0.85
C LEU A 36 -9.91 -6.90 -1.90
N SER A 37 -10.30 -5.66 -1.65
CA SER A 37 -10.07 -4.57 -2.60
C SER A 37 -8.58 -4.25 -2.78
N ILE A 38 -7.76 -4.39 -1.72
CA ILE A 38 -6.31 -4.24 -1.82
C ILE A 38 -5.69 -5.44 -2.55
N ALA A 39 -6.08 -6.67 -2.17
CA ALA A 39 -5.59 -7.90 -2.77
C ALA A 39 -5.87 -7.93 -4.29
N ALA A 40 -7.08 -7.58 -4.70
CA ALA A 40 -7.44 -7.49 -6.11
C ALA A 40 -6.55 -6.50 -6.88
N ALA A 41 -6.35 -5.30 -6.34
CA ALA A 41 -5.47 -4.31 -6.96
C ALA A 41 -4.04 -4.84 -7.15
N LEU A 42 -3.49 -5.50 -6.13
CA LEU A 42 -2.14 -6.09 -6.16
C LEU A 42 -2.07 -7.30 -7.12
N PHE A 43 -3.11 -8.15 -7.14
CA PHE A 43 -3.20 -9.30 -8.02
C PHE A 43 -3.12 -8.90 -9.50
N PHE A 44 -3.94 -7.95 -9.92
CA PHE A 44 -3.92 -7.49 -11.30
C PHE A 44 -2.66 -6.69 -11.65
N ALA A 45 -2.13 -5.89 -10.73
CA ALA A 45 -0.87 -5.18 -10.94
C ALA A 45 0.32 -6.14 -11.11
N SER A 46 0.35 -7.25 -10.36
CA SER A 46 1.44 -8.22 -10.41
C SER A 46 1.49 -9.06 -11.69
N ARG A 47 0.42 -9.08 -12.50
CA ARG A 47 0.47 -9.64 -13.86
C ARG A 47 1.50 -8.94 -14.74
N GLY A 48 1.69 -7.64 -14.51
CA GLY A 48 2.57 -6.80 -15.31
C GLY A 48 2.09 -6.61 -16.75
N GLU A 49 0.80 -6.75 -16.97
CA GLU A 49 0.11 -6.62 -18.26
C GLU A 49 -0.74 -5.36 -18.29
N GLY A 50 -0.81 -4.72 -19.45
CA GLY A 50 -1.61 -3.52 -19.64
C GLY A 50 -1.24 -2.78 -20.91
N TYR A 51 -1.26 -1.47 -20.86
CA TYR A 51 -0.94 -0.60 -21.97
C TYR A 51 0.14 0.40 -21.57
N VAL A 52 1.08 0.64 -22.47
CA VAL A 52 2.06 1.73 -22.40
C VAL A 52 1.79 2.62 -23.61
N ASP A 53 1.43 3.87 -23.37
CA ASP A 53 1.09 4.84 -24.44
C ASP A 53 0.03 4.31 -25.44
N GLY A 54 -0.96 3.56 -24.93
CA GLY A 54 -2.04 2.96 -25.73
C GLY A 54 -1.68 1.66 -26.45
N VAL A 55 -0.42 1.20 -26.36
CA VAL A 55 0.03 -0.06 -26.98
C VAL A 55 0.01 -1.18 -25.93
N PRO A 56 -0.51 -2.39 -26.26
CA PRO A 56 -0.45 -3.53 -25.35
C PRO A 56 0.99 -3.83 -24.94
N TYR A 57 1.18 -4.04 -23.65
CA TYR A 57 2.49 -4.26 -23.04
C TYR A 57 2.44 -5.33 -21.96
N LYS A 58 3.45 -6.19 -21.95
CA LYS A 58 3.69 -7.14 -20.87
C LYS A 58 5.15 -7.04 -20.44
N THR A 59 5.39 -6.90 -19.14
CA THR A 59 6.74 -6.80 -18.61
C THR A 59 7.35 -8.18 -18.32
N ASP A 60 8.62 -8.34 -18.64
CA ASP A 60 9.44 -9.51 -18.27
C ASP A 60 10.04 -9.41 -16.87
N ALA A 61 9.78 -8.31 -16.14
CA ALA A 61 10.30 -8.09 -14.80
C ALA A 61 9.85 -9.23 -13.87
N ARG A 62 10.81 -9.91 -13.26
CA ARG A 62 10.56 -10.98 -12.28
C ARG A 62 10.52 -10.45 -10.84
N ILE A 63 11.08 -9.26 -10.60
CA ILE A 63 11.16 -8.64 -9.29
C ILE A 63 10.19 -7.47 -9.23
N LEU A 64 9.35 -7.45 -8.20
CA LEU A 64 8.47 -6.35 -7.85
C LEU A 64 8.99 -5.64 -6.61
N LEU A 65 8.93 -4.33 -6.59
CA LEU A 65 9.21 -3.52 -5.41
C LEU A 65 7.90 -3.00 -4.83
N SER A 66 7.62 -3.34 -3.58
CA SER A 66 6.44 -2.87 -2.85
C SER A 66 6.81 -1.75 -1.88
N GLY A 67 5.95 -0.74 -1.79
CA GLY A 67 6.05 0.34 -0.80
C GLY A 67 5.51 -0.02 0.59
N LEU A 68 5.13 -1.28 0.84
CA LEU A 68 4.67 -1.74 2.15
C LEU A 68 5.71 -1.46 3.24
N GLY A 69 5.24 -0.99 4.39
CA GLY A 69 6.09 -0.56 5.50
C GLY A 69 6.29 0.97 5.56
N ALA A 70 6.13 1.68 4.45
CA ALA A 70 6.32 3.13 4.43
C ALA A 70 5.28 3.88 5.28
N ASP A 71 4.03 3.45 5.25
CA ASP A 71 2.96 4.07 6.04
C ASP A 71 3.10 3.73 7.52
N GLU A 72 3.48 2.52 7.87
CA GLU A 72 3.67 2.02 9.23
C GLU A 72 4.88 2.65 9.91
N LEU A 73 6.00 2.78 9.19
CA LEU A 73 7.23 3.35 9.72
C LEU A 73 7.25 4.87 9.81
N LEU A 74 6.49 5.55 8.92
CA LEU A 74 6.57 6.99 8.70
C LEU A 74 5.23 7.71 8.88
N ALA A 75 4.30 7.10 9.59
CA ALA A 75 3.01 7.69 9.97
C ALA A 75 2.10 8.09 8.79
N GLY A 76 1.97 7.23 7.77
CA GLY A 76 1.19 7.53 6.57
C GLY A 76 -0.32 7.33 6.68
N TYR A 77 -0.87 6.79 7.78
CA TYR A 77 -2.29 6.54 7.91
C TYR A 77 -3.04 7.67 8.62
N ALA A 78 -4.31 7.88 8.25
CA ALA A 78 -5.16 8.88 8.91
C ALA A 78 -5.29 8.67 10.43
N ARG A 79 -5.27 7.39 10.89
CA ARG A 79 -5.30 7.07 12.33
C ARG A 79 -4.05 7.53 13.07
N HIS A 80 -2.89 7.62 12.42
CA HIS A 80 -1.67 8.17 13.01
C HIS A 80 -1.84 9.65 13.35
N ARG A 81 -2.40 10.43 12.41
CA ARG A 81 -2.74 11.84 12.67
C ARG A 81 -3.78 11.98 13.78
N GLN A 82 -4.76 11.06 13.81
CA GLN A 82 -5.75 11.05 14.90
C GLN A 82 -5.12 10.73 16.28
N ALA A 83 -4.18 9.76 16.31
CA ALA A 83 -3.45 9.44 17.52
C ALA A 83 -2.63 10.65 18.02
N TRP A 84 -1.93 11.32 17.11
CA TRP A 84 -1.20 12.55 17.43
C TRP A 84 -2.13 13.65 17.96
N ARG A 85 -3.29 13.89 17.34
CA ARG A 85 -4.26 14.90 17.82
C ARG A 85 -4.80 14.59 19.22
N ARG A 86 -4.90 13.33 19.60
CA ARG A 86 -5.42 12.90 20.92
C ARG A 86 -4.39 12.96 22.03
N GLY A 87 -3.13 12.71 21.75
CA GLY A 87 -2.11 12.57 22.79
C GLY A 87 -0.68 12.82 22.33
N GLY A 88 -0.52 13.69 21.30
CA GLY A 88 0.79 14.12 20.84
C GLY A 88 1.65 12.99 20.28
N TYR A 89 2.96 13.20 20.30
CA TYR A 89 3.93 12.26 19.74
C TYR A 89 4.04 10.95 20.53
N ASP A 90 3.69 10.95 21.83
CA ASP A 90 3.67 9.72 22.64
C ASP A 90 2.58 8.76 22.16
N ALA A 91 1.38 9.28 21.92
CA ALA A 91 0.29 8.48 21.37
C ALA A 91 0.57 8.01 19.93
N LEU A 92 1.19 8.87 19.12
CA LEU A 92 1.63 8.51 17.77
C LEU A 92 2.66 7.37 17.81
N THR A 93 3.65 7.45 18.69
CA THR A 93 4.68 6.41 18.83
C THR A 93 4.08 5.04 19.16
N LYS A 94 3.11 5.00 20.07
CA LYS A 94 2.38 3.78 20.43
C LYS A 94 1.59 3.21 19.26
N GLU A 95 0.93 4.06 18.47
CA GLU A 95 0.17 3.64 17.30
C GLU A 95 1.06 3.10 16.18
N LEU A 96 2.24 3.72 15.96
CA LEU A 96 3.23 3.21 15.01
C LEU A 96 3.78 1.86 15.42
N GLN A 97 4.11 1.67 16.71
CA GLN A 97 4.57 0.38 17.21
C GLN A 97 3.53 -0.71 17.01
N LEU A 98 2.27 -0.41 17.33
CA LEU A 98 1.16 -1.34 17.13
C LEU A 98 1.01 -1.77 15.65
N ASP A 99 1.23 -0.85 14.72
CA ASP A 99 1.18 -1.18 13.30
C ASP A 99 2.37 -2.04 12.85
N LEU A 100 3.57 -1.74 13.31
CA LEU A 100 4.75 -2.56 13.04
C LEU A 100 4.59 -4.00 13.54
N ASP A 101 4.07 -4.16 14.75
CA ASP A 101 3.83 -5.49 15.35
C ASP A 101 2.80 -6.31 14.56
N ARG A 102 1.88 -5.64 13.86
CA ARG A 102 0.82 -6.28 13.06
C ARG A 102 1.21 -6.59 11.62
N ILE A 103 2.25 -5.97 11.07
CA ILE A 103 2.65 -6.15 9.66
C ILE A 103 2.73 -7.64 9.27
N PRO A 104 3.39 -8.52 10.02
CA PRO A 104 3.57 -9.92 9.61
C PRO A 104 2.25 -10.66 9.40
N THR A 105 1.28 -10.42 10.27
CA THR A 105 0.01 -11.15 10.28
C THR A 105 -1.10 -10.46 9.49
N ARG A 106 -1.02 -9.15 9.30
CA ARG A 106 -2.08 -8.36 8.68
C ARG A 106 -1.83 -8.08 7.20
N ASN A 107 -0.68 -7.52 6.85
CA ASN A 107 -0.43 -6.98 5.52
C ASN A 107 0.51 -7.88 4.72
N LEU A 108 1.69 -8.20 5.29
CA LEU A 108 2.79 -8.80 4.56
C LEU A 108 2.42 -10.16 3.96
N GLY A 109 1.84 -11.06 4.75
CA GLY A 109 1.49 -12.39 4.26
C GLY A 109 0.45 -12.37 3.14
N ARG A 110 -0.55 -11.48 3.22
CA ARG A 110 -1.53 -11.27 2.15
C ARG A 110 -0.83 -10.73 0.89
N ASP A 111 -0.09 -9.65 1.01
CA ASP A 111 0.52 -8.97 -0.13
C ASP A 111 1.55 -9.87 -0.81
N ASP A 112 2.33 -10.62 -0.04
CA ASP A 112 3.33 -11.54 -0.57
C ASP A 112 2.70 -12.67 -1.41
N ARG A 113 1.71 -13.37 -0.87
CA ARG A 113 1.01 -14.43 -1.62
C ARG A 113 0.35 -13.91 -2.89
N VAL A 114 -0.32 -12.76 -2.80
CA VAL A 114 -1.04 -12.16 -3.92
C VAL A 114 -0.07 -11.70 -5.02
N LEU A 115 0.99 -10.99 -4.66
CA LEU A 115 1.94 -10.44 -5.62
C LEU A 115 2.81 -11.52 -6.27
N SER A 116 3.17 -12.59 -5.51
CA SER A 116 3.99 -13.68 -6.02
C SER A 116 3.20 -14.73 -6.83
N SER A 117 1.86 -14.70 -6.82
CA SER A 117 1.00 -15.67 -7.52
C SER A 117 1.23 -15.74 -9.04
N HIS A 118 1.82 -14.70 -9.62
CA HIS A 118 2.19 -14.65 -11.05
C HIS A 118 3.68 -14.95 -11.30
N ASN A 119 4.31 -15.81 -10.50
CA ASN A 119 5.73 -16.20 -10.61
C ASN A 119 6.69 -15.00 -10.54
N ARG A 120 6.39 -14.04 -9.67
CA ARG A 120 7.22 -12.86 -9.41
C ARG A 120 7.73 -12.88 -7.98
N GLU A 121 8.96 -12.41 -7.78
CA GLU A 121 9.53 -12.19 -6.46
C GLU A 121 9.20 -10.77 -6.00
N VAL A 122 8.63 -10.63 -4.80
CA VAL A 122 8.34 -9.32 -4.22
C VAL A 122 9.40 -8.96 -3.20
N ARG A 123 9.87 -7.71 -3.27
CA ARG A 123 10.81 -7.14 -2.29
C ARG A 123 10.19 -5.93 -1.63
N TYR A 124 10.46 -5.80 -0.33
CA TYR A 124 9.92 -4.78 0.56
C TYR A 124 11.04 -3.91 1.13
N PRO A 125 11.54 -2.90 0.39
CA PRO A 125 12.69 -2.10 0.82
C PRO A 125 12.51 -1.45 2.18
N TYR A 126 11.31 -0.96 2.50
CA TYR A 126 11.00 -0.36 3.80
C TYR A 126 11.04 -1.35 4.96
N LEU A 127 10.80 -2.64 4.71
CA LEU A 127 10.86 -3.69 5.71
C LEU A 127 12.23 -4.36 5.80
N ALA A 128 13.21 -3.89 5.05
CA ALA A 128 14.59 -4.35 5.21
C ALA A 128 15.09 -4.05 6.63
N ARG A 129 15.65 -5.05 7.32
CA ARG A 129 16.05 -4.94 8.74
C ARG A 129 16.86 -3.69 9.06
N LYS A 130 17.81 -3.30 8.19
CA LYS A 130 18.60 -2.08 8.38
C LYS A 130 17.79 -0.80 8.29
N VAL A 131 16.79 -0.76 7.39
CA VAL A 131 15.89 0.39 7.23
C VAL A 131 14.97 0.51 8.43
N VAL A 132 14.37 -0.60 8.87
CA VAL A 132 13.53 -0.63 10.08
C VAL A 132 14.32 -0.17 11.31
N ALA A 133 15.54 -0.72 11.52
CA ALA A 133 16.38 -0.34 12.65
C ALA A 133 16.77 1.15 12.62
N TYR A 134 17.14 1.67 11.45
CA TYR A 134 17.45 3.09 11.28
C TYR A 134 16.24 3.97 11.58
N LEU A 135 15.07 3.69 10.99
CA LEU A 135 13.86 4.47 11.22
C LEU A 135 13.35 4.35 12.65
N ALA A 136 13.56 3.20 13.31
CA ALA A 136 13.23 3.02 14.72
C ALA A 136 14.12 3.86 15.65
N SER A 137 15.37 4.10 15.28
CA SER A 137 16.31 4.93 16.06
C SER A 137 16.02 6.44 15.97
N LEU A 138 15.23 6.87 14.98
CA LEU A 138 14.89 8.28 14.81
C LEU A 138 13.75 8.71 15.74
N PRO A 139 13.78 9.96 16.25
CA PRO A 139 12.63 10.51 16.96
C PRO A 139 11.42 10.57 16.01
N VAL A 140 10.24 10.36 16.56
CA VAL A 140 9.00 10.29 15.75
C VAL A 140 8.71 11.61 15.02
N GLN A 141 9.13 12.74 15.58
CA GLN A 141 9.02 14.08 15.00
C GLN A 141 9.80 14.21 13.67
N ALA A 142 10.91 13.51 13.53
CA ALA A 142 11.66 13.48 12.28
C ALA A 142 10.93 12.68 11.18
N LYS A 143 10.14 11.69 11.56
CA LYS A 143 9.40 10.82 10.64
C LYS A 143 8.09 11.43 10.16
N ALA A 144 7.39 12.13 11.07
CA ALA A 144 6.11 12.78 10.80
C ALA A 144 6.05 14.12 11.53
N TYR A 145 5.62 15.16 10.83
CA TYR A 145 5.52 16.53 11.37
C TYR A 145 4.12 17.09 11.10
N PHE A 146 3.16 16.67 11.90
CA PHE A 146 1.73 16.96 11.69
C PHE A 146 1.32 18.42 11.95
N GLU A 147 2.21 19.23 12.47
CA GLU A 147 2.08 20.69 12.52
C GLU A 147 2.06 21.33 11.13
N LEU A 148 2.62 20.68 10.12
CA LEU A 148 2.54 21.09 8.69
C LEU A 148 1.23 20.69 7.99
N ASP A 149 0.20 20.39 8.75
CA ASP A 149 -1.12 20.02 8.22
C ASP A 149 -1.08 18.82 7.26
N GLU A 150 -1.59 18.94 6.03
CA GLU A 150 -1.79 17.78 5.13
C GLU A 150 -0.50 17.06 4.70
N LEU A 151 0.64 17.73 4.67
CA LEU A 151 1.92 17.17 4.24
C LEU A 151 2.80 16.65 5.38
N GLY A 152 2.28 16.66 6.61
CA GLY A 152 3.03 16.19 7.78
C GLY A 152 3.18 14.67 7.88
N ASP A 153 2.37 13.89 7.17
CA ASP A 153 2.54 12.44 7.06
C ASP A 153 3.77 12.10 6.21
N LYS A 154 4.51 11.06 6.60
CA LYS A 154 5.74 10.62 5.89
C LYS A 154 6.74 11.76 5.64
N TYR A 155 6.83 12.72 6.56
CA TYR A 155 7.60 13.95 6.38
C TYR A 155 9.04 13.68 5.96
N LEU A 156 9.74 12.77 6.64
CA LEU A 156 11.12 12.40 6.26
C LEU A 156 11.22 11.92 4.80
N LEU A 157 10.25 11.10 4.36
CA LEU A 157 10.25 10.59 2.99
C LEU A 157 9.97 11.70 1.97
N ARG A 158 9.11 12.65 2.30
CA ARG A 158 8.85 13.83 1.47
C ARG A 158 10.08 14.73 1.35
N CYS A 159 10.79 14.97 2.46
CA CYS A 159 12.06 15.70 2.44
C CYS A 159 13.11 15.00 1.56
N LEU A 160 13.23 13.67 1.68
CA LEU A 160 14.14 12.89 0.84
C LEU A 160 13.73 12.97 -0.63
N ALA A 161 12.45 12.83 -0.96
CA ALA A 161 11.96 12.96 -2.34
C ALA A 161 12.29 14.34 -2.93
N THR A 162 12.09 15.41 -2.17
CA THR A 162 12.45 16.77 -2.57
C THR A 162 13.96 16.90 -2.81
N HIS A 163 14.77 16.37 -1.90
CA HIS A 163 16.23 16.37 -2.01
C HIS A 163 16.72 15.65 -3.27
N LEU A 164 16.04 14.58 -3.66
CA LEU A 164 16.34 13.81 -4.88
C LEU A 164 15.72 14.41 -6.16
N GLY A 165 15.11 15.61 -6.08
CA GLY A 165 14.50 16.27 -7.23
C GLY A 165 13.08 15.78 -7.58
N LEU A 166 12.47 14.89 -6.77
CA LEU A 166 11.11 14.38 -6.96
C LEU A 166 10.06 15.30 -6.31
N THR A 167 10.16 16.61 -6.56
CA THR A 167 9.37 17.65 -5.89
C THR A 167 7.85 17.46 -6.08
N TYR A 168 7.42 17.10 -7.28
CA TYR A 168 6.01 16.82 -7.55
C TYR A 168 5.49 15.63 -6.70
N ALA A 169 6.23 14.53 -6.67
CA ALA A 169 5.84 13.35 -5.89
C ALA A 169 5.82 13.64 -4.38
N ALA A 170 6.74 14.48 -3.89
CA ALA A 170 6.80 14.89 -2.49
C ALA A 170 5.54 15.65 -2.02
N GLN A 171 4.83 16.32 -2.93
CA GLN A 171 3.64 17.12 -2.63
C GLN A 171 2.33 16.35 -2.80
N LEU A 172 2.36 15.15 -3.36
CA LEU A 172 1.14 14.37 -3.56
C LEU A 172 0.51 13.94 -2.23
N PRO A 173 -0.81 14.09 -2.07
CA PRO A 173 -1.50 13.56 -0.88
C PRO A 173 -1.43 12.03 -0.87
N LYS A 174 -1.32 11.46 0.34
CA LYS A 174 -1.36 10.02 0.51
C LYS A 174 -2.72 9.47 0.08
N ARG A 175 -2.71 8.47 -0.78
CA ARG A 175 -3.91 7.71 -1.17
C ARG A 175 -3.70 6.24 -0.88
N ALA A 176 -4.70 5.60 -0.28
CA ALA A 176 -4.69 4.14 -0.14
C ALA A 176 -4.88 3.50 -1.51
N ILE A 177 -4.22 2.35 -1.73
CA ILE A 177 -4.16 1.68 -3.03
C ILE A 177 -5.55 1.37 -3.60
N GLN A 178 -6.49 0.92 -2.78
CA GLN A 178 -7.85 0.57 -3.20
C GLN A 178 -8.66 1.77 -3.69
N PHE A 179 -8.34 2.98 -3.25
CA PHE A 179 -8.97 4.21 -3.75
C PHE A 179 -8.26 4.75 -4.98
N GLY A 180 -6.92 4.65 -5.03
CA GLY A 180 -6.13 5.05 -6.19
C GLY A 180 -6.45 4.21 -7.43
N THR A 181 -6.59 2.92 -7.27
CA THR A 181 -6.91 1.96 -8.34
C THR A 181 -8.41 1.82 -8.60
N ARG A 182 -9.28 2.41 -7.77
CA ARG A 182 -10.74 2.25 -7.77
C ARG A 182 -11.23 0.82 -7.49
N SER A 183 -10.37 -0.10 -7.07
CA SER A 183 -10.77 -1.47 -6.74
C SER A 183 -11.83 -1.54 -5.64
N ALA A 184 -11.86 -0.58 -4.72
CA ALA A 184 -12.93 -0.44 -3.73
C ALA A 184 -14.33 -0.18 -4.33
N LYS A 185 -14.43 0.14 -5.62
CA LYS A 185 -15.69 0.36 -6.34
C LYS A 185 -16.08 -0.80 -7.25
N MET A 186 -15.25 -1.82 -7.34
CA MET A 186 -15.48 -2.98 -8.20
C MET A 186 -16.55 -3.93 -7.63
N ASP A 187 -16.80 -3.87 -6.34
CA ASP A 187 -17.83 -4.68 -5.71
C ASP A 187 -19.19 -3.96 -5.74
N ALA A 188 -20.10 -4.45 -6.56
CA ALA A 188 -21.47 -3.88 -6.67
C ALA A 188 -22.26 -3.99 -5.34
N ALA A 189 -21.99 -5.02 -4.53
CA ALA A 189 -22.54 -5.16 -3.18
C ALA A 189 -21.77 -4.30 -2.16
N GLY A 190 -20.47 -4.04 -2.43
CA GLY A 190 -19.54 -3.35 -1.54
C GLY A 190 -19.58 -1.84 -1.59
N ALA A 191 -20.30 -1.21 -2.55
CA ALA A 191 -20.39 0.24 -2.64
C ALA A 191 -20.93 0.90 -1.35
N HIS A 192 -21.58 0.13 -0.47
CA HIS A 192 -22.11 0.55 0.82
C HIS A 192 -21.57 -0.24 2.01
N ALA A 193 -20.75 -1.28 1.80
CA ALA A 193 -20.19 -2.07 2.89
C ALA A 193 -19.05 -1.30 3.58
N LYS A 194 -19.01 -1.38 4.91
CA LYS A 194 -17.85 -0.88 5.67
C LYS A 194 -16.63 -1.72 5.30
N GLY A 195 -15.46 -1.07 5.11
CA GLY A 195 -14.22 -1.76 4.75
C GLY A 195 -13.80 -2.88 5.71
N THR A 196 -14.29 -2.86 6.96
CA THR A 196 -14.10 -3.88 7.99
C THR A 196 -15.13 -5.01 7.95
N ALA A 197 -16.18 -4.91 7.10
CA ALA A 197 -17.15 -6.00 6.92
C ALA A 197 -16.45 -7.21 6.28
N GLN A 198 -16.89 -8.41 6.63
CA GLN A 198 -16.42 -9.64 5.97
C GLN A 198 -16.95 -9.69 4.54
N ALA A 199 -16.08 -9.96 3.59
CA ALA A 199 -16.42 -10.13 2.19
C ALA A 199 -16.86 -11.57 1.89
N PHE A 200 -16.38 -12.55 2.68
CA PHE A 200 -16.67 -13.98 2.56
C PHE A 200 -16.35 -14.67 3.90
N ALA A 201 -16.81 -15.91 4.08
CA ALA A 201 -16.42 -16.73 5.23
C ALA A 201 -14.93 -17.11 5.11
N PRO A 202 -14.17 -17.08 6.22
CA PRO A 202 -12.74 -17.42 6.22
C PRO A 202 -12.51 -18.91 5.95
#